data_692029356d00c5436c23adfe1a7b482e
#
_entry.id   692029356d00c5436c23adfe1a7b482e
#
_cell.length_a   1.000
_cell.length_b   1.000
_cell.length_c   1.000
_cell.angle_alpha   90.00
_cell.angle_beta   90.00
_cell.angle_gamma   90.00
#
_symmetry.space_group_name_H-M   'P 1'
#
loop_
_entity.id
_entity.type
_entity.pdbx_description
1 polymer ?
#
loop_
_entity_poly.entity_id
_entity_poly.type
_entity_poly.pdbx_seq_one_letter_code
_entity_poly.pdbx_strand_id
1 'polypeptide(L)'
;QTPWLSLTGYELEPRSFSIVKRAINTDSLLDMEYSDGTGSTRRKLVAPAKIFIDEGVYYAAVYTDVGSAAPKDKKAYVSKDKTIDKANGKPRIWQVLRLARIEKAELVKPTKQINIPNMPVSELRKWSFDNGTDAVFITDQRDLAFIKTLPGATVEQCGAGEKVHLTVSSDSWFVAFCIAHARHITA
;
A
#
# COMPACT_ATOMS: atom_id res chain seq x y z
N GLN A 1 -7.29 19.91 20.01
CA GLN A 1 -6.91 18.52 19.67
C GLN A 1 -5.64 18.58 18.89
N THR A 2 -4.58 18.07 19.46
CA THR A 2 -3.21 18.22 18.98
C THR A 2 -2.91 17.23 17.87
N PRO A 3 -2.31 17.66 16.73
CA PRO A 3 -1.98 16.82 15.58
C PRO A 3 -0.87 15.78 15.81
N TRP A 4 -0.44 15.62 17.03
CA TRP A 4 0.70 14.78 17.43
C TRP A 4 0.52 13.28 17.23
N LEU A 5 -0.73 12.81 17.28
CA LEU A 5 -1.01 11.38 17.26
C LEU A 5 -0.80 10.72 15.88
N SER A 6 -0.65 11.52 14.83
CA SER A 6 -0.25 10.99 13.52
C SER A 6 1.27 10.82 13.35
N LEU A 7 2.06 11.36 14.27
CA LEU A 7 3.52 11.25 14.24
C LEU A 7 4.05 9.92 14.82
N THR A 8 3.20 9.13 15.46
CA THR A 8 3.61 7.82 16.00
C THR A 8 3.64 6.70 14.96
N GLY A 9 3.35 6.99 13.69
CA GLY A 9 3.45 6.02 12.60
C GLY A 9 2.35 4.95 12.59
N TYR A 10 1.47 4.92 13.61
CA TYR A 10 0.39 3.92 13.66
C TYR A 10 -0.92 4.54 13.19
N GLU A 11 -1.46 4.02 12.10
CA GLU A 11 -2.85 4.30 11.75
C GLU A 11 -3.78 3.65 12.78
N LEU A 12 -4.82 4.40 13.19
CA LEU A 12 -5.97 3.77 13.84
C LEU A 12 -6.59 2.78 12.86
N GLU A 13 -7.15 1.68 13.37
CA GLU A 13 -7.83 0.69 12.54
C GLU A 13 -8.82 1.38 11.59
N PRO A 14 -8.64 1.26 10.25
CA PRO A 14 -9.49 1.95 9.31
C PRO A 14 -10.92 1.42 9.34
N ARG A 15 -11.90 2.29 9.09
CA ARG A 15 -13.32 1.89 9.03
C ARG A 15 -13.58 0.75 8.05
N SER A 16 -12.79 0.65 6.99
CA SER A 16 -12.87 -0.41 5.98
C SER A 16 -12.30 -1.75 6.42
N PHE A 17 -11.57 -1.82 7.54
CA PHE A 17 -10.90 -3.05 7.99
C PHE A 17 -11.90 -4.20 8.19
N SER A 18 -12.99 -3.96 8.91
CA SER A 18 -13.98 -4.99 9.23
C SER A 18 -14.67 -5.56 7.99
N ILE A 19 -14.99 -4.70 7.00
CA ILE A 19 -15.64 -5.16 5.78
C ILE A 19 -14.67 -5.92 4.87
N VAL A 20 -13.41 -5.49 4.77
CA VAL A 20 -12.37 -6.20 4.01
C VAL A 20 -12.07 -7.56 4.65
N LYS A 21 -11.94 -7.63 5.98
CA LYS A 21 -11.77 -8.88 6.72
C LYS A 21 -12.95 -9.84 6.50
N ARG A 22 -14.17 -9.31 6.53
CA ARG A 22 -15.37 -10.09 6.25
C ARG A 22 -15.38 -10.62 4.82
N ALA A 23 -15.01 -9.83 3.83
CA ALA A 23 -14.91 -10.25 2.44
C ALA A 23 -13.94 -11.43 2.27
N ILE A 24 -12.77 -11.38 2.92
CA ILE A 24 -11.79 -12.48 2.92
C ILE A 24 -12.40 -13.74 3.55
N ASN A 25 -13.02 -13.62 4.73
CA ASN A 25 -13.55 -14.77 5.46
C ASN A 25 -14.76 -15.44 4.78
N THR A 26 -15.44 -14.73 3.89
CA THR A 26 -16.65 -15.23 3.18
C THR A 26 -16.42 -15.45 1.69
N ASP A 27 -15.17 -15.41 1.23
CA ASP A 27 -14.80 -15.52 -0.20
C ASP A 27 -15.64 -14.60 -1.11
N SER A 28 -15.96 -13.40 -0.59
CA SER A 28 -16.76 -12.41 -1.29
C SER A 28 -15.90 -11.44 -2.07
N LEU A 29 -16.42 -10.93 -3.17
CA LEU A 29 -15.87 -9.77 -3.83
C LEU A 29 -16.14 -8.51 -3.00
N LEU A 30 -15.31 -7.51 -3.19
CA LEU A 30 -15.46 -6.19 -2.63
C LEU A 30 -15.66 -5.18 -3.77
N ASP A 31 -16.86 -4.57 -3.81
CA ASP A 31 -17.14 -3.40 -4.65
C ASP A 31 -16.85 -2.16 -3.82
N MET A 32 -15.89 -1.35 -4.24
CA MET A 32 -15.40 -0.25 -3.42
C MET A 32 -15.10 1.01 -4.22
N GLU A 33 -15.26 2.16 -3.57
CA GLU A 33 -14.72 3.45 -3.99
C GLU A 33 -13.34 3.63 -3.33
N TYR A 34 -12.32 3.78 -4.15
CA TYR A 34 -10.93 3.89 -3.72
C TYR A 34 -10.32 5.19 -4.20
N SER A 35 -9.80 5.99 -3.27
CA SER A 35 -9.05 7.22 -3.56
C SER A 35 -7.56 6.92 -3.68
N ASP A 36 -6.99 7.22 -4.84
CA ASP A 36 -5.56 7.09 -5.05
C ASP A 36 -4.75 8.23 -4.37
N GLY A 37 -3.43 8.15 -4.47
CA GLY A 37 -2.54 9.15 -3.87
C GLY A 37 -2.68 10.56 -4.47
N THR A 38 -3.34 10.71 -5.61
CA THR A 38 -3.60 11.99 -6.29
C THR A 38 -4.95 12.59 -5.91
N GLY A 39 -5.74 11.90 -5.08
CA GLY A 39 -7.11 12.31 -4.71
C GLY A 39 -8.16 11.90 -5.73
N SER A 40 -7.80 11.14 -6.75
CA SER A 40 -8.75 10.62 -7.74
C SER A 40 -9.47 9.39 -7.19
N THR A 41 -10.81 9.43 -7.13
CA THR A 41 -11.62 8.31 -6.64
C THR A 41 -12.08 7.44 -7.82
N ARG A 42 -11.89 6.14 -7.70
CA ARG A 42 -12.31 5.16 -8.70
C ARG A 42 -13.09 4.03 -8.05
N ARG A 43 -14.14 3.57 -8.71
CA ARG A 43 -14.85 2.38 -8.29
C ARG A 43 -14.14 1.13 -8.83
N LYS A 44 -13.97 0.13 -7.96
CA LYS A 44 -13.26 -1.12 -8.26
C LYS A 44 -14.02 -2.30 -7.71
N LEU A 45 -14.02 -3.41 -8.47
CA LEU A 45 -14.46 -4.71 -8.01
C LEU A 45 -13.26 -5.65 -7.93
N VAL A 46 -12.98 -6.15 -6.75
CA VAL A 46 -11.77 -6.95 -6.46
C VAL A 46 -12.08 -8.13 -5.53
N ALA A 47 -11.21 -9.13 -5.48
CA ALA A 47 -11.24 -10.17 -4.48
C ALA A 47 -10.12 -9.92 -3.45
N PRO A 48 -10.43 -9.48 -2.23
CA PRO A 48 -9.42 -9.31 -1.20
C PRO A 48 -8.93 -10.68 -0.71
N ALA A 49 -7.61 -10.82 -0.58
CA ALA A 49 -7.00 -12.08 -0.20
C ALA A 49 -6.30 -12.04 1.17
N LYS A 50 -5.71 -10.90 1.52
CA LYS A 50 -4.96 -10.76 2.76
C LYS A 50 -4.95 -9.32 3.24
N ILE A 51 -5.04 -9.12 4.56
CA ILE A 51 -4.72 -7.85 5.22
C ILE A 51 -3.36 -8.00 5.88
N PHE A 52 -2.56 -6.95 5.82
CA PHE A 52 -1.28 -6.87 6.51
C PHE A 52 -1.03 -5.45 6.96
N ILE A 53 -0.10 -5.30 7.90
CA ILE A 53 0.35 -4.02 8.41
C ILE A 53 1.80 -3.88 8.01
N ASP A 54 2.13 -2.75 7.42
CA ASP A 54 3.49 -2.38 7.07
C ASP A 54 3.72 -0.96 7.60
N GLU A 55 4.76 -0.78 8.41
CA GLU A 55 5.08 0.49 9.08
C GLU A 55 3.89 1.15 9.80
N GLY A 56 3.04 0.34 10.43
CA GLY A 56 1.86 0.84 11.15
C GLY A 56 0.68 1.24 10.26
N VAL A 57 0.78 1.05 8.95
CA VAL A 57 -0.27 1.32 7.97
C VAL A 57 -0.95 0.03 7.55
N TYR A 58 -2.28 0.06 7.48
CA TYR A 58 -3.09 -1.09 7.07
C TYR A 58 -3.22 -1.17 5.56
N TYR A 59 -2.88 -2.33 5.01
CA TYR A 59 -2.98 -2.65 3.59
C TYR A 59 -3.82 -3.90 3.35
N ALA A 60 -4.42 -3.98 2.18
CA ALA A 60 -5.01 -5.20 1.65
C ALA A 60 -4.36 -5.58 0.33
N ALA A 61 -3.96 -6.83 0.22
CA ALA A 61 -3.64 -7.44 -1.05
C ALA A 61 -4.93 -7.92 -1.71
N VAL A 62 -5.18 -7.46 -2.93
CA VAL A 62 -6.40 -7.76 -3.68
C VAL A 62 -6.08 -8.33 -5.05
N TYR A 63 -6.86 -9.33 -5.45
CA TYR A 63 -6.82 -9.92 -6.77
C TYR A 63 -7.80 -9.18 -7.69
N THR A 64 -7.34 -8.75 -8.85
CA THR A 64 -8.09 -7.84 -9.74
C THR A 64 -8.74 -8.55 -10.92
N ASP A 65 -8.27 -9.74 -11.30
CA ASP A 65 -8.84 -10.51 -12.42
C ASP A 65 -10.08 -11.32 -12.01
N VAL A 66 -11.13 -10.61 -11.60
CA VAL A 66 -12.38 -11.17 -11.10
C VAL A 66 -13.48 -11.17 -12.16
N GLY A 67 -13.18 -10.78 -13.41
CA GLY A 67 -14.20 -10.55 -14.45
C GLY A 67 -15.09 -11.74 -14.74
N SER A 68 -14.57 -12.96 -14.59
CA SER A 68 -15.34 -14.19 -14.81
C SER A 68 -16.34 -14.50 -13.69
N ALA A 69 -16.12 -13.98 -12.49
CA ALA A 69 -16.95 -14.18 -11.31
C ALA A 69 -17.77 -12.94 -10.94
N ALA A 70 -17.58 -11.82 -11.65
CA ALA A 70 -18.32 -10.59 -11.41
C ALA A 70 -19.78 -10.73 -11.86
N PRO A 71 -20.77 -10.29 -11.05
CA PRO A 71 -22.16 -10.13 -11.49
C PRO A 71 -22.25 -9.21 -12.71
N LYS A 72 -23.27 -9.39 -13.55
CA LYS A 72 -23.43 -8.68 -14.83
C LYS A 72 -23.43 -7.15 -14.65
N ASP A 73 -24.12 -6.66 -13.64
CA ASP A 73 -24.26 -5.25 -13.28
C ASP A 73 -22.96 -4.64 -12.69
N LYS A 74 -22.05 -5.47 -12.21
CA LYS A 74 -20.78 -5.04 -11.60
C LYS A 74 -19.58 -5.19 -12.53
N LYS A 75 -19.74 -5.77 -13.72
CA LYS A 75 -18.61 -6.00 -14.67
C LYS A 75 -17.89 -4.73 -15.11
N ALA A 76 -18.59 -3.59 -15.11
CA ALA A 76 -17.99 -2.31 -15.47
C ALA A 76 -16.92 -1.85 -14.46
N TYR A 77 -16.94 -2.34 -13.22
CA TYR A 77 -16.02 -1.97 -12.14
C TYR A 77 -14.84 -2.93 -12.00
N VAL A 78 -14.83 -4.00 -12.79
CA VAL A 78 -13.64 -4.86 -12.90
C VAL A 78 -12.54 -4.04 -13.56
N SER A 79 -11.40 -3.98 -12.90
CA SER A 79 -10.26 -3.23 -13.43
C SER A 79 -9.90 -3.71 -14.83
N LYS A 80 -10.01 -2.83 -15.81
CA LYS A 80 -9.47 -3.04 -17.15
C LYS A 80 -8.02 -2.61 -17.24
N ASP A 81 -7.46 -2.10 -16.14
CA ASP A 81 -6.07 -1.71 -16.03
C ASP A 81 -5.19 -2.96 -16.18
N LYS A 82 -4.88 -3.26 -17.41
CA LYS A 82 -3.77 -4.15 -17.78
C LYS A 82 -2.47 -3.40 -17.51
N THR A 83 -2.26 -2.97 -16.28
CA THR A 83 -0.95 -2.48 -15.87
C THR A 83 -0.01 -3.65 -16.07
N ILE A 84 0.79 -3.56 -17.13
CA ILE A 84 1.74 -4.61 -17.47
C ILE A 84 2.88 -4.50 -16.49
N ASP A 85 3.17 -5.59 -15.81
CA ASP A 85 4.38 -5.71 -15.02
C ASP A 85 5.58 -5.55 -15.96
N LYS A 86 6.35 -4.47 -15.77
CA LYS A 86 7.50 -4.15 -16.63
C LYS A 86 8.59 -5.24 -16.61
N ALA A 87 8.63 -6.04 -15.55
CA ALA A 87 9.63 -7.09 -15.37
C ALA A 87 9.32 -8.36 -16.19
N ASN A 88 8.06 -8.68 -16.44
CA ASN A 88 7.67 -9.95 -17.07
C ASN A 88 6.65 -9.82 -18.21
N GLY A 89 6.22 -8.61 -18.54
CA GLY A 89 5.27 -8.35 -19.62
C GLY A 89 3.83 -8.86 -19.37
N LYS A 90 3.52 -9.33 -18.15
CA LYS A 90 2.20 -9.88 -17.80
C LYS A 90 1.31 -8.83 -17.17
N PRO A 91 -0.03 -8.92 -17.33
CA PRO A 91 -0.95 -8.04 -16.61
C PRO A 91 -0.75 -8.17 -15.10
N ARG A 92 -0.70 -7.06 -14.40
CA ARG A 92 -0.75 -7.06 -12.93
C ARG A 92 -2.12 -7.54 -12.49
N ILE A 93 -2.17 -8.73 -11.95
CA ILE A 93 -3.39 -9.34 -11.40
C ILE A 93 -3.55 -9.10 -9.89
N TRP A 94 -2.51 -8.59 -9.24
CA TRP A 94 -2.48 -8.23 -7.85
C TRP A 94 -2.30 -6.73 -7.65
N GLN A 95 -2.97 -6.17 -6.65
CA GLN A 95 -2.78 -4.80 -6.19
C GLN A 95 -2.69 -4.78 -4.66
N VAL A 96 -1.91 -3.84 -4.15
CA VAL A 96 -1.86 -3.51 -2.73
C VAL A 96 -2.58 -2.19 -2.53
N LEU A 97 -3.59 -2.20 -1.68
CA LEU A 97 -4.45 -1.06 -1.41
C LEU A 97 -4.34 -0.67 0.05
N ARG A 98 -4.12 0.62 0.31
CA ARG A 98 -4.17 1.16 1.68
C ARG A 98 -5.62 1.22 2.14
N LEU A 99 -5.94 0.59 3.28
CA LEU A 99 -7.31 0.48 3.76
C LEU A 99 -7.95 1.84 4.05
N ALA A 100 -7.19 2.78 4.58
CA ALA A 100 -7.67 4.13 4.89
C ALA A 100 -8.15 4.92 3.65
N ARG A 101 -7.79 4.48 2.44
CA ARG A 101 -8.22 5.10 1.17
C ARG A 101 -9.48 4.47 0.58
N ILE A 102 -10.05 3.47 1.23
CA ILE A 102 -11.34 2.89 0.85
C ILE A 102 -12.44 3.77 1.48
N GLU A 103 -13.14 4.55 0.66
CA GLU A 103 -14.18 5.48 1.11
C GLU A 103 -15.50 4.75 1.37
N LYS A 104 -15.88 3.87 0.45
CA LYS A 104 -17.07 3.02 0.53
C LYS A 104 -16.74 1.62 0.09
N ALA A 105 -17.37 0.64 0.69
CA ALA A 105 -17.20 -0.74 0.30
C ALA A 105 -18.47 -1.54 0.56
N GLU A 106 -18.78 -2.47 -0.35
CA GLU A 106 -19.91 -3.40 -0.26
C GLU A 106 -19.45 -4.81 -0.58
N LEU A 107 -19.99 -5.79 0.15
CA LEU A 107 -19.76 -7.19 -0.16
C LEU A 107 -20.62 -7.61 -1.37
N VAL A 108 -19.98 -8.26 -2.31
CA VAL A 108 -20.63 -8.78 -3.51
C VAL A 108 -20.40 -10.28 -3.60
N LYS A 109 -21.47 -11.05 -3.65
CA LYS A 109 -21.38 -12.50 -3.84
C LYS A 109 -20.88 -12.79 -5.25
N PRO A 110 -19.80 -13.56 -5.43
CA PRO A 110 -19.32 -13.94 -6.75
C PRO A 110 -20.32 -14.89 -7.42
N THR A 111 -20.45 -14.80 -8.74
CA THR A 111 -21.34 -15.68 -9.53
C THR A 111 -20.80 -17.09 -9.67
N LYS A 112 -19.50 -17.26 -9.46
CA LYS A 112 -18.80 -18.55 -9.41
C LYS A 112 -17.55 -18.44 -8.54
N GLN A 113 -17.06 -19.58 -8.09
CA GLN A 113 -15.82 -19.63 -7.30
C GLN A 113 -14.65 -18.98 -8.04
N ILE A 114 -13.87 -18.19 -7.32
CA ILE A 114 -12.69 -17.55 -7.83
C ILE A 114 -11.48 -18.38 -7.38
N ASN A 115 -10.70 -18.83 -8.34
CA ASN A 115 -9.42 -19.44 -8.02
C ASN A 115 -8.37 -18.32 -7.91
N ILE A 116 -8.14 -17.88 -6.69
CA ILE A 116 -7.13 -16.84 -6.40
C ILE A 116 -5.77 -17.55 -6.35
N PRO A 117 -4.83 -17.21 -7.25
CA PRO A 117 -3.50 -17.82 -7.22
C PRO A 117 -2.76 -17.44 -5.95
N ASN A 118 -1.83 -18.29 -5.50
CA ASN A 118 -0.98 -17.96 -4.37
C ASN A 118 -0.18 -16.69 -4.68
N MET A 119 -0.28 -15.74 -3.77
CA MET A 119 0.46 -14.51 -3.89
C MET A 119 1.86 -14.69 -3.31
N PRO A 120 2.92 -14.38 -4.08
CA PRO A 120 4.27 -14.40 -3.56
C PRO A 120 4.44 -13.29 -2.50
N VAL A 121 4.69 -13.66 -1.27
CA VAL A 121 4.87 -12.70 -0.14
C VAL A 121 6.05 -11.75 -0.41
N SER A 122 7.07 -12.23 -1.14
CA SER A 122 8.22 -11.41 -1.57
C SER A 122 7.85 -10.27 -2.52
N GLU A 123 6.76 -10.40 -3.27
CA GLU A 123 6.31 -9.34 -4.20
C GLU A 123 5.52 -8.24 -3.48
N LEU A 124 4.92 -8.50 -2.32
CA LEU A 124 4.22 -7.47 -1.55
C LEU A 124 5.14 -6.30 -1.20
N ARG A 125 6.38 -6.58 -0.84
CA ARG A 125 7.39 -5.56 -0.53
C ARG A 125 7.88 -4.81 -1.77
N LYS A 126 8.00 -5.50 -2.91
CA LYS A 126 8.41 -4.87 -4.17
C LYS A 126 7.36 -3.92 -4.73
N TRP A 127 6.08 -4.17 -4.50
CA TRP A 127 5.01 -3.34 -5.06
C TRP A 127 4.87 -1.96 -4.41
N SER A 128 5.35 -1.81 -3.18
CA SER A 128 5.39 -0.51 -2.51
C SER A 128 6.46 0.41 -3.10
N PHE A 129 7.48 -0.14 -3.78
CA PHE A 129 8.70 0.57 -4.17
C PHE A 129 9.09 0.46 -5.65
N ASP A 130 8.31 -0.23 -6.50
CA ASP A 130 8.65 -0.48 -7.93
C ASP A 130 8.80 0.78 -8.80
N ASN A 131 8.42 1.97 -8.31
CA ASN A 131 8.62 3.26 -8.95
C ASN A 131 9.12 4.31 -7.95
N GLY A 132 9.90 3.89 -6.97
CA GLY A 132 10.42 4.79 -5.96
C GLY A 132 11.51 5.70 -6.50
N THR A 133 11.60 6.88 -5.92
CA THR A 133 12.71 7.81 -6.11
C THR A 133 13.78 7.50 -5.06
N ASP A 134 15.03 7.46 -5.46
CA ASP A 134 16.12 7.30 -4.52
C ASP A 134 16.29 8.61 -3.73
N ALA A 135 16.13 8.50 -2.43
CA ALA A 135 16.32 9.57 -1.48
C ALA A 135 17.62 9.34 -0.68
N VAL A 136 18.39 10.38 -0.51
CA VAL A 136 19.65 10.33 0.24
C VAL A 136 19.64 11.47 1.25
N PHE A 137 19.92 11.15 2.50
CA PHE A 137 20.03 12.16 3.55
C PHE A 137 21.05 11.75 4.62
N ILE A 138 21.48 12.73 5.41
CA ILE A 138 22.40 12.52 6.54
C ILE A 138 21.60 12.70 7.82
N THR A 139 21.74 11.78 8.77
CA THR A 139 21.06 11.87 10.07
C THR A 139 22.06 11.69 11.21
N ASP A 140 21.71 12.24 12.37
CA ASP A 140 22.40 11.88 13.61
C ASP A 140 21.92 10.49 14.10
N GLN A 141 22.67 9.90 15.04
CA GLN A 141 22.44 8.51 15.48
C GLN A 141 21.08 8.27 16.18
N ARG A 142 20.33 9.32 16.55
CA ARG A 142 19.12 9.20 17.37
C ARG A 142 17.94 8.60 16.60
N ASP A 143 17.84 8.88 15.30
CA ASP A 143 16.74 8.41 14.46
C ASP A 143 17.02 7.08 13.75
N LEU A 144 18.22 6.54 13.96
CA LEU A 144 18.72 5.40 13.21
C LEU A 144 17.93 4.10 13.43
N ALA A 145 17.42 3.87 14.64
CA ALA A 145 16.67 2.66 14.95
C ALA A 145 15.40 2.56 14.09
N PHE A 146 14.73 3.69 13.86
CA PHE A 146 13.54 3.76 13.00
C PHE A 146 13.91 3.59 11.52
N ILE A 147 14.94 4.30 11.06
CA ILE A 147 15.35 4.31 9.65
C ILE A 147 15.82 2.93 9.19
N LYS A 148 16.54 2.19 10.04
CA LYS A 148 16.98 0.81 9.76
C LYS A 148 15.81 -0.16 9.54
N THR A 149 14.62 0.18 10.01
CA THR A 149 13.41 -0.63 9.78
C THR A 149 12.71 -0.33 8.47
N LEU A 150 13.08 0.75 7.80
CA LEU A 150 12.48 1.11 6.51
C LEU A 150 12.93 0.13 5.42
N PRO A 151 12.00 -0.39 4.61
CA PRO A 151 12.33 -1.34 3.55
C PRO A 151 13.32 -0.74 2.55
N GLY A 152 14.40 -1.46 2.27
CA GLY A 152 15.42 -1.02 1.30
C GLY A 152 16.38 0.05 1.81
N ALA A 153 16.27 0.47 3.08
CA ALA A 153 17.22 1.42 3.65
C ALA A 153 18.62 0.78 3.76
N THR A 154 19.63 1.50 3.27
CA THR A 154 21.04 1.20 3.53
C THR A 154 21.69 2.38 4.24
N VAL A 155 22.59 2.10 5.15
CA VAL A 155 23.21 3.09 6.02
C VAL A 155 24.72 3.00 5.92
N GLU A 156 25.36 4.13 5.68
CA GLU A 156 26.81 4.28 5.61
C GLU A 156 27.29 5.31 6.62
N GLN A 157 28.44 5.08 7.26
CA GLN A 157 29.05 6.06 8.15
C GLN A 157 29.59 7.23 7.35
N CYS A 158 29.24 8.47 7.74
CA CYS A 158 29.68 9.68 7.07
C CYS A 158 30.08 10.75 8.11
N GLY A 159 31.34 10.81 8.45
CA GLY A 159 31.85 11.78 9.44
C GLY A 159 31.23 11.59 10.82
N ALA A 160 30.54 12.61 11.33
CA ALA A 160 29.87 12.57 12.64
C ALA A 160 28.44 12.05 12.57
N GLY A 161 27.94 11.69 11.38
CA GLY A 161 26.58 11.20 11.17
C GLY A 161 26.56 9.95 10.29
N GLU A 162 25.37 9.56 9.92
CA GLU A 162 25.13 8.41 9.05
C GLU A 162 24.38 8.85 7.80
N LYS A 163 24.89 8.46 6.65
CA LYS A 163 24.27 8.66 5.35
C LYS A 163 23.30 7.51 5.08
N VAL A 164 22.06 7.84 4.86
CA VAL A 164 21.00 6.89 4.58
C VAL A 164 20.59 6.98 3.12
N HIS A 165 20.55 5.84 2.45
CA HIS A 165 19.95 5.68 1.16
C HIS A 165 18.63 4.96 1.33
N LEU A 166 17.57 5.49 0.77
CA LEU A 166 16.21 4.97 0.89
C LEU A 166 15.48 5.14 -0.44
N THR A 167 14.82 4.08 -0.89
CA THR A 167 13.89 4.20 -2.03
C THR A 167 12.51 4.56 -1.52
N VAL A 168 12.00 5.72 -1.88
CA VAL A 168 10.70 6.24 -1.45
C VAL A 168 9.68 6.15 -2.57
N SER A 169 8.49 5.69 -2.25
CA SER A 169 7.37 5.58 -3.19
C SER A 169 6.59 6.88 -3.38
N SER A 170 6.86 7.89 -2.56
CA SER A 170 6.16 9.17 -2.57
C SER A 170 7.06 10.30 -2.12
N ASP A 171 7.33 11.24 -3.02
CA ASP A 171 8.11 12.45 -2.72
C ASP A 171 7.46 13.28 -1.62
N SER A 172 6.13 13.36 -1.62
CA SER A 172 5.39 14.11 -0.58
C SER A 172 5.52 13.46 0.81
N TRP A 173 5.58 12.13 0.89
CA TRP A 173 5.87 11.45 2.14
C TRP A 173 7.30 11.75 2.60
N PHE A 174 8.27 11.70 1.70
CA PHE A 174 9.66 11.98 2.04
C PHE A 174 9.87 13.41 2.51
N VAL A 175 9.26 14.38 1.84
CA VAL A 175 9.27 15.79 2.27
C VAL A 175 8.66 15.94 3.66
N ALA A 176 7.49 15.34 3.92
CA ALA A 176 6.87 15.36 5.24
C ALA A 176 7.73 14.70 6.32
N PHE A 177 8.39 13.59 5.98
CA PHE A 177 9.36 12.92 6.84
C PHE A 177 10.54 13.83 7.17
N CYS A 178 11.16 14.47 6.18
CA CYS A 178 12.27 15.39 6.39
C CYS A 178 11.85 16.59 7.26
N ILE A 179 10.65 17.15 7.06
CA ILE A 179 10.13 18.25 7.88
C ILE A 179 9.94 17.80 9.33
N ALA A 180 9.34 16.62 9.55
CA ALA A 180 9.09 16.08 10.88
C ALA A 180 10.41 15.84 11.66
N HIS A 181 11.48 15.49 10.96
CA HIS A 181 12.78 15.16 11.52
C HIS A 181 13.88 16.21 11.23
N ALA A 182 13.51 17.44 10.85
CA ALA A 182 14.44 18.48 10.38
C ALA A 182 15.57 18.83 11.37
N ARG A 183 15.42 18.50 12.66
CA ARG A 183 16.50 18.71 13.66
C ARG A 183 17.61 17.67 13.58
N HIS A 184 17.35 16.54 12.93
CA HIS A 184 18.21 15.35 12.91
C HIS A 184 18.59 14.92 11.49
N ILE A 185 18.03 15.58 10.46
CA ILE A 185 18.24 15.27 9.06
C ILE A 185 18.80 16.49 8.32
N THR A 186 19.82 16.24 7.55
CA THR A 186 20.34 17.18 6.53
C THR A 186 20.23 16.49 5.18
N ALA A 187 19.44 17.07 4.27
CA ALA A 187 19.22 16.54 2.92
C ALA A 187 20.22 17.16 1.93
#